data_625536e403d9def49283657d6d28e1e9
#
_entry.id   625536e403d9def49283657d6d28e1e9
#
_cell.length_a   1.000
_cell.length_b   1.000
_cell.length_c   1.000
_cell.angle_alpha   90.00
_cell.angle_beta   90.00
_cell.angle_gamma   90.00
#
_symmetry.space_group_name_H-M   'P 1'
#
loop_
_entity.id
_entity.type
_entity.pdbx_description
1 polymer ?
#
loop_
_entity_poly.entity_id
_entity_poly.type
_entity_poly.pdbx_seq_one_letter_code
_entity_poly.pdbx_strand_id
1 'polypeptide(L)'
;MKIRLGIPKGSLQEATLQLFAQAGLPIHTNSRSYFASTGDPEIECMLIRAQEMARYVEHGALDAGLTGLDWVIESGLEVVTVSDLIYAKQSRGKVRWVLAVPESSSYEKAEDLGGKIIATELVNVTKNYFASRGVEVKVEFSWGATEVKPPMLADAIVEVTETGSSLRANHLRIMDTVLESNTQIIANKTSWKDAEKRRKIDNLALMLKGAMEAKDRVGLMLNVRKEDLERVLGVLPALKRPTISQLSDPEWLAVNTVIEESLAWQVIPRLKEANAQGIVEYPLNKVVM
;
A
#
# COMPACT_ATOMS: atom_id res chain seq x y z
N MET A 1 21.95 -16.87 -8.32
CA MET A 1 20.90 -17.32 -7.36
C MET A 1 19.58 -16.73 -7.81
N LYS A 2 18.48 -17.50 -7.77
CA LYS A 2 17.17 -17.00 -8.17
C LYS A 2 16.24 -16.82 -6.98
N ILE A 3 15.43 -15.75 -7.00
CA ILE A 3 14.34 -15.48 -6.07
C ILE A 3 13.02 -15.76 -6.77
N ARG A 4 12.17 -16.57 -6.17
CA ARG A 4 10.78 -16.81 -6.60
C ARG A 4 9.88 -15.83 -5.85
N LEU A 5 9.33 -14.86 -6.60
CA LEU A 5 8.53 -13.77 -6.06
C LEU A 5 7.06 -13.91 -6.44
N GLY A 6 6.19 -13.95 -5.44
CA GLY A 6 4.74 -13.93 -5.62
C GLY A 6 4.22 -12.51 -5.84
N ILE A 7 3.50 -12.29 -6.93
CA ILE A 7 2.82 -11.03 -7.26
C ILE A 7 1.31 -11.24 -7.11
N PRO A 8 0.59 -10.35 -6.40
CA PRO A 8 -0.84 -10.53 -6.18
C PRO A 8 -1.62 -10.43 -7.50
N LYS A 9 -2.42 -11.47 -7.77
CA LYS A 9 -3.38 -11.47 -8.87
C LYS A 9 -4.75 -11.02 -8.39
N GLY A 10 -5.43 -10.20 -9.18
CA GLY A 10 -6.76 -9.66 -8.85
C GLY A 10 -6.75 -8.16 -8.63
N SER A 11 -7.47 -7.67 -7.64
CA SER A 11 -7.69 -6.23 -7.42
C SER A 11 -6.42 -5.41 -7.22
N LEU A 12 -5.38 -5.98 -6.61
CA LEU A 12 -4.10 -5.30 -6.37
C LEU A 12 -3.09 -5.46 -7.52
N GLN A 13 -3.37 -6.29 -8.54
CA GLN A 13 -2.39 -6.62 -9.58
C GLN A 13 -1.87 -5.38 -10.29
N GLU A 14 -2.77 -4.54 -10.82
CA GLU A 14 -2.39 -3.38 -11.61
C GLU A 14 -1.58 -2.37 -10.79
N ALA A 15 -2.05 -2.03 -9.58
CA ALA A 15 -1.34 -1.11 -8.68
C ALA A 15 0.06 -1.65 -8.31
N THR A 16 0.19 -2.96 -8.13
CA THR A 16 1.48 -3.61 -7.86
C THR A 16 2.41 -3.51 -9.08
N LEU A 17 1.92 -3.83 -10.29
CA LEU A 17 2.74 -3.74 -11.50
C LEU A 17 3.23 -2.31 -11.77
N GLN A 18 2.38 -1.30 -11.54
CA GLN A 18 2.75 0.11 -11.64
C GLN A 18 3.82 0.49 -10.61
N LEU A 19 3.69 0.04 -9.36
CA LEU A 19 4.68 0.29 -8.31
C LEU A 19 6.05 -0.32 -8.67
N PHE A 20 6.06 -1.55 -9.20
CA PHE A 20 7.29 -2.20 -9.66
C PHE A 20 7.94 -1.45 -10.84
N ALA A 21 7.13 -0.97 -11.78
CA ALA A 21 7.63 -0.17 -12.90
C ALA A 21 8.27 1.14 -12.42
N GLN A 22 7.63 1.86 -11.49
CA GLN A 22 8.18 3.06 -10.85
C GLN A 22 9.47 2.75 -10.06
N ALA A 23 9.53 1.60 -9.40
CA ALA A 23 10.72 1.13 -8.71
C ALA A 23 11.88 0.78 -9.67
N GLY A 24 11.66 0.75 -10.98
CA GLY A 24 12.66 0.45 -12.01
C GLY A 24 12.82 -1.04 -12.29
N LEU A 25 11.86 -1.87 -11.86
CA LEU A 25 11.81 -3.30 -12.14
C LEU A 25 10.44 -3.66 -12.77
N PRO A 26 10.18 -3.26 -14.02
CA PRO A 26 8.89 -3.55 -14.66
C PRO A 26 8.65 -5.05 -14.76
N ILE A 27 7.44 -5.47 -14.41
CA ILE A 27 6.99 -6.85 -14.50
C ILE A 27 6.13 -7.00 -15.76
N HIS A 28 6.55 -7.89 -16.66
CA HIS A 28 5.87 -8.17 -17.90
C HIS A 28 5.00 -9.42 -17.75
N THR A 29 3.68 -9.22 -17.84
CA THR A 29 2.70 -10.31 -17.73
C THR A 29 2.17 -10.68 -19.10
N ASN A 30 1.84 -11.97 -19.27
CA ASN A 30 1.13 -12.47 -20.45
C ASN A 30 -0.29 -12.89 -20.03
N SER A 31 -1.29 -12.56 -20.84
CA SER A 31 -2.70 -12.88 -20.54
C SER A 31 -2.99 -14.37 -20.34
N ARG A 32 -2.15 -15.26 -20.89
CA ARG A 32 -2.31 -16.71 -20.82
C ARG A 32 -1.37 -17.40 -19.84
N SER A 33 -0.47 -16.65 -19.18
CA SER A 33 0.53 -17.21 -18.25
C SER A 33 0.41 -16.59 -16.88
N TYR A 34 0.57 -17.40 -15.86
CA TYR A 34 0.72 -16.95 -14.47
C TYR A 34 2.20 -16.70 -14.10
N PHE A 35 3.12 -17.03 -14.99
CA PHE A 35 4.53 -16.66 -14.86
C PHE A 35 4.77 -15.33 -15.56
N ALA A 36 5.42 -14.43 -14.85
CA ALA A 36 5.78 -13.12 -15.35
C ALA A 36 7.31 -12.96 -15.36
N SER A 37 7.80 -12.13 -16.27
CA SER A 37 9.24 -11.85 -16.38
C SER A 37 9.55 -10.44 -15.87
N THR A 38 10.77 -10.27 -15.38
CA THR A 38 11.34 -8.96 -15.03
C THR A 38 12.60 -8.72 -15.85
N GLY A 39 13.14 -7.51 -15.82
CA GLY A 39 14.47 -7.23 -16.38
C GLY A 39 15.63 -7.86 -15.60
N ASP A 40 15.38 -8.43 -14.42
CA ASP A 40 16.38 -9.11 -13.59
C ASP A 40 16.28 -10.63 -13.76
N PRO A 41 17.29 -11.31 -14.36
CA PRO A 41 17.26 -12.77 -14.58
C PRO A 41 17.29 -13.59 -13.29
N GLU A 42 17.58 -12.99 -12.16
CA GLU A 42 17.58 -13.64 -10.87
C GLU A 42 16.23 -13.54 -10.13
N ILE A 43 15.20 -12.90 -10.72
CA ILE A 43 13.86 -12.82 -10.15
C ILE A 43 12.87 -13.54 -11.07
N GLU A 44 12.28 -14.61 -10.57
CA GLU A 44 11.17 -15.31 -11.19
C GLU A 44 9.86 -14.89 -10.53
N CYS A 45 8.95 -14.29 -11.30
CA CYS A 45 7.67 -13.81 -10.78
C CYS A 45 6.54 -14.80 -11.09
N MET A 46 5.66 -15.00 -10.12
CA MET A 46 4.46 -15.82 -10.24
C MET A 46 3.24 -15.02 -9.77
N LEU A 47 2.20 -14.97 -10.60
CA LEU A 47 0.91 -14.34 -10.28
C LEU A 47 0.07 -15.31 -9.44
N ILE A 48 -0.17 -14.94 -8.19
CA ILE A 48 -0.90 -15.76 -7.21
C ILE A 48 -1.95 -14.89 -6.52
N ARG A 49 -3.09 -15.46 -6.16
CA ARG A 49 -4.09 -14.74 -5.38
C ARG A 49 -3.52 -14.32 -4.02
N ALA A 50 -3.83 -13.09 -3.58
CA ALA A 50 -3.35 -12.56 -2.30
C ALA A 50 -3.74 -13.47 -1.12
N GLN A 51 -4.93 -14.09 -1.17
CA GLN A 51 -5.45 -15.02 -0.18
C GLN A 51 -4.57 -16.26 0.03
N GLU A 52 -3.85 -16.69 -1.00
CA GLU A 52 -3.02 -17.90 -0.98
C GLU A 52 -1.53 -17.60 -0.76
N MET A 53 -1.13 -16.32 -0.86
CA MET A 53 0.27 -15.92 -0.89
C MET A 53 1.04 -16.39 0.34
N ALA A 54 0.50 -16.17 1.54
CA ALA A 54 1.15 -16.54 2.79
C ALA A 54 1.46 -18.04 2.85
N ARG A 55 0.56 -18.89 2.35
CA ARG A 55 0.75 -20.35 2.29
C ARG A 55 1.95 -20.74 1.42
N TYR A 56 2.04 -20.20 0.20
CA TYR A 56 3.12 -20.57 -0.72
C TYR A 56 4.47 -20.00 -0.30
N VAL A 57 4.47 -18.86 0.40
CA VAL A 57 5.67 -18.29 1.02
C VAL A 57 6.11 -19.16 2.21
N GLU A 58 5.19 -19.51 3.12
CA GLU A 58 5.51 -20.31 4.31
C GLU A 58 6.04 -21.69 3.93
N HIS A 59 5.41 -22.37 2.95
CA HIS A 59 5.85 -23.69 2.46
C HIS A 59 7.15 -23.64 1.63
N GLY A 60 7.70 -22.43 1.34
CA GLY A 60 8.94 -22.29 0.57
C GLY A 60 8.79 -22.55 -0.94
N ALA A 61 7.56 -22.62 -1.47
CA ALA A 61 7.32 -22.58 -2.90
C ALA A 61 7.71 -21.22 -3.49
N LEU A 62 7.52 -20.15 -2.72
CA LEU A 62 7.99 -18.80 -2.99
C LEU A 62 9.01 -18.39 -1.92
N ASP A 63 10.02 -17.61 -2.32
CA ASP A 63 10.99 -17.03 -1.39
C ASP A 63 10.45 -15.78 -0.72
N ALA A 64 9.64 -15.00 -1.46
CA ALA A 64 8.93 -13.82 -0.97
C ALA A 64 7.65 -13.60 -1.79
N GLY A 65 6.75 -12.74 -1.28
CA GLY A 65 5.53 -12.38 -1.98
C GLY A 65 4.91 -11.11 -1.42
N LEU A 66 3.98 -10.52 -2.17
CA LEU A 66 3.19 -9.37 -1.75
C LEU A 66 1.76 -9.82 -1.45
N THR A 67 1.27 -9.47 -0.26
CA THR A 67 -0.11 -9.76 0.16
C THR A 67 -0.58 -8.76 1.21
N GLY A 68 -1.88 -8.76 1.52
CA GLY A 68 -2.42 -7.97 2.62
C GLY A 68 -2.08 -8.59 3.99
N LEU A 69 -1.91 -7.73 5.00
CA LEU A 69 -1.77 -8.15 6.40
C LEU A 69 -2.98 -8.99 6.85
N ASP A 70 -4.17 -8.66 6.37
CA ASP A 70 -5.40 -9.40 6.59
C ASP A 70 -5.26 -10.88 6.22
N TRP A 71 -4.70 -11.19 5.06
CA TRP A 71 -4.50 -12.57 4.61
C TRP A 71 -3.39 -13.30 5.37
N VAL A 72 -2.38 -12.58 5.85
CA VAL A 72 -1.37 -13.16 6.75
C VAL A 72 -2.03 -13.58 8.08
N ILE A 73 -2.83 -12.68 8.67
CA ILE A 73 -3.53 -12.95 9.93
C ILE A 73 -4.59 -14.05 9.75
N GLU A 74 -5.39 -13.97 8.67
CA GLU A 74 -6.43 -14.98 8.36
C GLU A 74 -5.85 -16.37 8.22
N SER A 75 -4.70 -16.48 7.57
CA SER A 75 -4.04 -17.78 7.37
C SER A 75 -3.48 -18.39 8.64
N GLY A 76 -3.14 -17.58 9.65
CA GLY A 76 -2.46 -18.03 10.87
C GLY A 76 -1.06 -18.61 10.62
N LEU A 77 -0.49 -18.40 9.42
CA LEU A 77 0.79 -18.97 9.00
C LEU A 77 1.97 -18.09 9.42
N GLU A 78 3.13 -18.73 9.59
CA GLU A 78 4.32 -18.05 10.08
C GLU A 78 5.25 -17.61 8.94
N VAL A 79 5.19 -16.36 8.58
CA VAL A 79 6.05 -15.71 7.59
C VAL A 79 6.85 -14.57 8.23
N VAL A 80 7.90 -14.13 7.57
CA VAL A 80 8.64 -12.92 7.96
C VAL A 80 8.00 -11.73 7.26
N THR A 81 7.51 -10.75 8.03
CA THR A 81 7.13 -9.44 7.48
C THR A 81 8.40 -8.63 7.22
N VAL A 82 8.68 -8.37 5.95
CA VAL A 82 9.87 -7.61 5.53
C VAL A 82 9.58 -6.12 5.55
N SER A 83 8.44 -5.72 5.02
CA SER A 83 8.09 -4.32 4.85
C SER A 83 6.61 -4.11 4.67
N ASP A 84 6.13 -3.02 5.27
CA ASP A 84 4.83 -2.44 4.95
C ASP A 84 4.90 -1.66 3.64
N LEU A 85 3.90 -1.86 2.79
CA LEU A 85 3.69 -1.11 1.57
C LEU A 85 2.28 -0.51 1.63
N ILE A 86 2.19 0.77 2.02
CA ILE A 86 0.89 1.41 2.18
C ILE A 86 0.39 1.89 0.80
N TYR A 87 -0.17 0.98 0.04
CA TYR A 87 -0.92 1.26 -1.18
C TYR A 87 -2.14 0.35 -1.27
N ALA A 88 -3.21 0.86 -1.83
CA ALA A 88 -4.45 0.15 -2.08
C ALA A 88 -4.91 0.40 -3.53
N LYS A 89 -6.05 -0.15 -3.91
CA LYS A 89 -6.58 -0.03 -5.28
C LYS A 89 -6.92 1.43 -5.64
N GLN A 90 -7.48 2.18 -4.71
CA GLN A 90 -8.01 3.54 -4.93
C GLN A 90 -7.44 4.59 -3.97
N SER A 91 -6.86 4.17 -2.85
CA SER A 91 -6.36 5.07 -1.80
C SER A 91 -4.92 4.77 -1.43
N ARG A 92 -4.32 5.68 -0.67
CA ARG A 92 -2.99 5.52 -0.05
C ARG A 92 -3.07 5.20 1.43
N GLY A 93 -4.28 4.96 1.91
CA GLY A 93 -4.53 4.54 3.29
C GLY A 93 -4.50 3.03 3.44
N LYS A 94 -4.54 2.62 4.68
CA LYS A 94 -4.88 1.24 5.02
C LYS A 94 -6.33 0.98 4.61
N VAL A 95 -6.62 -0.22 4.15
CA VAL A 95 -7.98 -0.70 4.00
C VAL A 95 -8.50 -1.14 5.36
N ARG A 96 -9.81 -1.10 5.54
CA ARG A 96 -10.45 -1.56 6.77
C ARG A 96 -11.37 -2.73 6.48
N TRP A 97 -11.26 -3.77 7.26
CA TRP A 97 -12.29 -4.79 7.37
C TRP A 97 -13.28 -4.36 8.44
N VAL A 98 -14.51 -4.17 8.07
CA VAL A 98 -15.54 -3.58 8.92
C VAL A 98 -16.70 -4.54 9.12
N LEU A 99 -17.25 -4.55 10.34
CA LEU A 99 -18.51 -5.17 10.65
C LEU A 99 -19.62 -4.23 10.15
N ALA A 100 -20.45 -4.73 9.26
CA ALA A 100 -21.57 -3.97 8.69
C ALA A 100 -22.87 -4.74 8.81
N VAL A 101 -23.96 -3.99 9.03
CA VAL A 101 -25.31 -4.51 9.22
C VAL A 101 -26.28 -3.74 8.32
N PRO A 102 -27.48 -4.27 8.04
CA PRO A 102 -28.53 -3.51 7.33
C PRO A 102 -28.83 -2.19 8.04
N GLU A 103 -28.98 -1.11 7.27
CA GLU A 103 -29.36 0.21 7.83
C GLU A 103 -30.66 0.13 8.62
N SER A 104 -31.60 -0.75 8.22
CA SER A 104 -32.90 -0.96 8.86
C SER A 104 -32.83 -1.82 10.13
N SER A 105 -31.67 -2.41 10.46
CA SER A 105 -31.54 -3.27 11.62
C SER A 105 -31.45 -2.48 12.93
N SER A 106 -31.87 -3.10 14.03
CA SER A 106 -31.77 -2.54 15.39
C SER A 106 -30.44 -2.85 16.11
N TYR A 107 -29.48 -3.52 15.43
CA TYR A 107 -28.20 -3.84 16.01
C TYR A 107 -27.35 -2.58 16.21
N GLU A 108 -26.86 -2.30 17.42
CA GLU A 108 -26.04 -1.11 17.71
C GLU A 108 -24.58 -1.45 18.02
N LYS A 109 -24.32 -2.67 18.50
CA LYS A 109 -22.99 -3.15 18.90
C LYS A 109 -22.80 -4.62 18.57
N ALA A 110 -21.56 -5.09 18.57
CA ALA A 110 -21.22 -6.47 18.22
C ALA A 110 -21.93 -7.51 19.09
N GLU A 111 -22.19 -7.19 20.38
CA GLU A 111 -22.87 -8.05 21.34
C GLU A 111 -24.32 -8.36 20.95
N ASP A 112 -24.96 -7.49 20.18
CA ASP A 112 -26.33 -7.69 19.71
C ASP A 112 -26.43 -8.78 18.63
N LEU A 113 -25.28 -9.21 18.09
CA LEU A 113 -25.19 -10.25 17.07
C LEU A 113 -25.00 -11.66 17.65
N GLY A 114 -25.16 -11.86 18.96
CA GLY A 114 -25.11 -13.19 19.59
C GLY A 114 -26.04 -14.19 18.90
N GLY A 115 -25.52 -15.37 18.49
CA GLY A 115 -26.24 -16.42 17.79
C GLY A 115 -26.55 -16.12 16.31
N LYS A 116 -26.13 -14.96 15.76
CA LYS A 116 -26.40 -14.50 14.41
C LYS A 116 -25.42 -15.05 13.39
N ILE A 117 -25.77 -14.97 12.10
CA ILE A 117 -24.95 -15.41 10.96
C ILE A 117 -24.15 -14.20 10.44
N ILE A 118 -22.83 -14.34 10.40
CA ILE A 118 -21.89 -13.34 9.88
C ILE A 118 -21.22 -13.91 8.63
N ALA A 119 -21.43 -13.29 7.46
CA ALA A 119 -20.78 -13.72 6.23
C ALA A 119 -19.50 -12.91 5.97
N THR A 120 -18.41 -13.58 5.59
CA THR A 120 -17.11 -12.94 5.36
C THR A 120 -16.15 -13.82 4.57
N GLU A 121 -15.13 -13.21 3.93
CA GLU A 121 -13.95 -13.94 3.44
C GLU A 121 -12.93 -14.20 4.58
N LEU A 122 -12.89 -13.37 5.63
CA LEU A 122 -11.96 -13.49 6.78
C LEU A 122 -12.61 -14.25 7.96
N VAL A 123 -12.75 -15.56 7.82
CA VAL A 123 -13.44 -16.39 8.80
C VAL A 123 -12.75 -16.41 10.16
N ASN A 124 -11.42 -16.61 10.18
CA ASN A 124 -10.66 -16.74 11.43
C ASN A 124 -10.54 -15.38 12.14
N VAL A 125 -10.26 -14.32 11.39
CA VAL A 125 -10.22 -12.95 11.94
C VAL A 125 -11.58 -12.60 12.57
N THR A 126 -12.68 -12.89 11.86
CA THR A 126 -14.03 -12.60 12.34
C THR A 126 -14.38 -13.41 13.59
N LYS A 127 -14.06 -14.71 13.62
CA LYS A 127 -14.25 -15.53 14.82
C LYS A 127 -13.48 -14.97 16.02
N ASN A 128 -12.21 -14.60 15.82
CA ASN A 128 -11.37 -14.04 16.87
C ASN A 128 -11.90 -12.69 17.38
N TYR A 129 -12.41 -11.85 16.46
CA TYR A 129 -13.02 -10.57 16.81
C TYR A 129 -14.21 -10.74 17.77
N PHE A 130 -15.15 -11.65 17.48
CA PHE A 130 -16.31 -11.91 18.33
C PHE A 130 -15.92 -12.65 19.61
N ALA A 131 -15.03 -13.63 19.54
CA ALA A 131 -14.54 -14.37 20.70
C ALA A 131 -13.87 -13.45 21.73
N SER A 132 -13.09 -12.46 21.28
CA SER A 132 -12.46 -11.47 22.18
C SER A 132 -13.47 -10.59 22.94
N ARG A 133 -14.70 -10.52 22.47
CA ARG A 133 -15.84 -9.80 23.09
C ARG A 133 -16.78 -10.73 23.87
N GLY A 134 -16.49 -12.03 23.93
CA GLY A 134 -17.35 -13.03 24.57
C GLY A 134 -18.67 -13.27 23.83
N VAL A 135 -18.73 -12.97 22.52
CA VAL A 135 -19.93 -13.14 21.69
C VAL A 135 -19.77 -14.38 20.82
N GLU A 136 -20.72 -15.29 20.91
CA GLU A 136 -20.77 -16.47 20.06
C GLU A 136 -21.64 -16.19 18.84
N VAL A 137 -21.07 -16.35 17.63
CA VAL A 137 -21.72 -16.12 16.34
C VAL A 137 -21.46 -17.28 15.38
N LYS A 138 -22.32 -17.42 14.38
CA LYS A 138 -22.09 -18.36 13.28
C LYS A 138 -21.39 -17.65 12.12
N VAL A 139 -20.10 -17.89 11.92
CA VAL A 139 -19.35 -17.31 10.80
C VAL A 139 -19.40 -18.21 9.58
N GLU A 140 -19.89 -17.68 8.47
CA GLU A 140 -19.97 -18.38 7.19
C GLU A 140 -19.01 -17.77 6.15
N PHE A 141 -18.29 -18.63 5.41
CA PHE A 141 -17.40 -18.18 4.36
C PHE A 141 -18.18 -17.60 3.18
N SER A 142 -17.77 -16.46 2.67
CA SER A 142 -18.36 -15.77 1.53
C SER A 142 -17.41 -15.79 0.33
N TRP A 143 -17.84 -16.31 -0.80
CA TRP A 143 -17.06 -16.36 -2.04
C TRP A 143 -17.07 -15.04 -2.84
N GLY A 144 -17.59 -13.97 -2.28
CA GLY A 144 -17.77 -12.67 -2.91
C GLY A 144 -19.24 -12.26 -2.95
N ALA A 145 -19.52 -11.06 -3.46
CA ALA A 145 -20.82 -10.41 -3.38
C ALA A 145 -21.40 -10.43 -1.96
N THR A 146 -20.54 -10.17 -0.97
CA THR A 146 -20.87 -10.30 0.44
C THR A 146 -21.91 -9.27 0.86
N GLU A 147 -21.87 -8.07 0.28
CA GLU A 147 -22.74 -6.94 0.61
C GLU A 147 -24.22 -7.18 0.30
N VAL A 148 -24.55 -8.13 -0.59
CA VAL A 148 -25.94 -8.43 -0.92
C VAL A 148 -26.58 -9.51 -0.04
N LYS A 149 -25.82 -10.13 0.86
CA LYS A 149 -26.32 -11.22 1.72
C LYS A 149 -27.27 -10.77 2.82
N PRO A 150 -26.98 -9.69 3.56
CA PRO A 150 -27.93 -9.18 4.54
C PRO A 150 -29.15 -8.54 3.87
N PRO A 151 -30.35 -8.65 4.49
CA PRO A 151 -30.66 -9.44 5.70
C PRO A 151 -31.09 -10.88 5.40
N MET A 152 -31.13 -11.31 4.15
CA MET A 152 -31.82 -12.55 3.77
C MET A 152 -30.98 -13.81 3.99
N LEU A 153 -29.67 -13.73 3.77
CA LEU A 153 -28.73 -14.86 3.82
C LEU A 153 -27.78 -14.79 5.01
N ALA A 154 -27.60 -13.60 5.57
CA ALA A 154 -26.81 -13.36 6.78
C ALA A 154 -27.39 -12.18 7.55
N ASP A 155 -27.16 -12.10 8.86
CA ASP A 155 -27.59 -10.97 9.70
C ASP A 155 -26.65 -9.77 9.55
N ALA A 156 -25.34 -10.06 9.39
CA ALA A 156 -24.29 -9.06 9.23
C ALA A 156 -23.15 -9.59 8.33
N ILE A 157 -22.24 -8.72 7.96
CA ILE A 157 -21.03 -9.08 7.21
C ILE A 157 -19.78 -8.49 7.85
N VAL A 158 -18.64 -9.14 7.61
CA VAL A 158 -17.34 -8.51 7.75
C VAL A 158 -16.73 -8.43 6.34
N GLU A 159 -16.52 -7.19 5.86
CA GLU A 159 -16.11 -6.94 4.48
C GLU A 159 -15.05 -5.83 4.43
N VAL A 160 -14.17 -5.90 3.40
CA VAL A 160 -13.14 -4.90 3.17
C VAL A 160 -13.73 -3.63 2.56
N THR A 161 -13.26 -2.50 3.03
CA THR A 161 -13.65 -1.21 2.45
C THR A 161 -12.51 -0.19 2.51
N GLU A 162 -12.45 0.66 1.51
CA GLU A 162 -11.62 1.88 1.51
C GLU A 162 -12.47 3.10 1.90
N THR A 163 -13.58 3.30 1.21
CA THR A 163 -14.44 4.50 1.32
C THR A 163 -15.84 4.22 1.90
N GLY A 164 -16.23 2.97 2.02
CA GLY A 164 -17.56 2.56 2.43
C GLY A 164 -18.64 2.73 1.35
N SER A 165 -18.28 3.09 0.13
CA SER A 165 -19.25 3.38 -0.94
C SER A 165 -20.07 2.15 -1.34
N SER A 166 -19.43 0.98 -1.48
CA SER A 166 -20.12 -0.28 -1.80
C SER A 166 -21.12 -0.68 -0.72
N LEU A 167 -20.74 -0.55 0.55
CA LEU A 167 -21.63 -0.84 1.67
C LEU A 167 -22.87 0.07 1.66
N ARG A 168 -22.69 1.38 1.49
CA ARG A 168 -23.80 2.34 1.41
C ARG A 168 -24.72 2.06 0.20
N ALA A 169 -24.14 1.71 -0.95
CA ALA A 169 -24.91 1.37 -2.15
C ALA A 169 -25.80 0.12 -1.95
N ASN A 170 -25.45 -0.75 -1.00
CA ASN A 170 -26.21 -1.95 -0.64
C ASN A 170 -26.99 -1.79 0.68
N HIS A 171 -27.27 -0.54 1.11
CA HIS A 171 -28.04 -0.23 2.32
C HIS A 171 -27.45 -0.84 3.60
N LEU A 172 -26.12 -0.88 3.70
CA LEU A 172 -25.40 -1.34 4.87
C LEU A 172 -24.72 -0.16 5.58
N ARG A 173 -24.81 -0.15 6.90
CA ARG A 173 -24.06 0.77 7.76
C ARG A 173 -22.91 0.06 8.46
N ILE A 174 -21.79 0.73 8.55
CA ILE A 174 -20.63 0.26 9.32
C ILE A 174 -20.94 0.39 10.80
N MET A 175 -20.73 -0.70 11.54
CA MET A 175 -20.92 -0.73 12.97
C MET A 175 -19.59 -0.64 13.74
N ASP A 176 -18.57 -1.37 13.27
CA ASP A 176 -17.24 -1.36 13.89
C ASP A 176 -16.15 -1.68 12.87
N THR A 177 -14.90 -1.37 13.22
CA THR A 177 -13.71 -1.77 12.46
C THR A 177 -13.10 -3.01 13.10
N VAL A 178 -13.07 -4.12 12.35
CA VAL A 178 -12.55 -5.41 12.82
C VAL A 178 -11.03 -5.47 12.68
N LEU A 179 -10.50 -4.98 11.57
CA LEU A 179 -9.07 -5.01 11.26
C LEU A 179 -8.69 -3.88 10.30
N GLU A 180 -7.55 -3.24 10.52
CA GLU A 180 -6.88 -2.42 9.52
C GLU A 180 -5.79 -3.23 8.82
N SER A 181 -5.76 -3.17 7.50
CA SER A 181 -4.80 -3.92 6.68
C SER A 181 -4.14 -3.03 5.64
N ASN A 182 -2.93 -3.40 5.27
CA ASN A 182 -2.18 -2.83 4.16
C ASN A 182 -1.39 -3.93 3.46
N THR A 183 -0.96 -3.68 2.25
CA THR A 183 -0.08 -4.60 1.53
C THR A 183 1.27 -4.70 2.23
N GLN A 184 1.80 -5.92 2.30
CA GLN A 184 3.11 -6.21 2.89
C GLN A 184 3.96 -7.03 1.93
N ILE A 185 5.27 -6.89 2.05
CA ILE A 185 6.23 -7.87 1.55
C ILE A 185 6.46 -8.89 2.66
N ILE A 186 6.18 -10.14 2.36
CA ILE A 186 6.44 -11.26 3.25
C ILE A 186 7.51 -12.17 2.67
N ALA A 187 8.29 -12.84 3.51
CA ALA A 187 9.34 -13.76 3.10
C ALA A 187 9.25 -15.09 3.84
N ASN A 188 9.71 -16.14 3.16
CA ASN A 188 9.91 -17.46 3.76
C ASN A 188 11.03 -17.40 4.81
N LYS A 189 10.81 -18.03 5.98
CA LYS A 189 11.78 -18.00 7.10
C LYS A 189 13.16 -18.57 6.72
N THR A 190 13.20 -19.61 5.87
CA THR A 190 14.47 -20.23 5.42
C THR A 190 15.17 -19.34 4.41
N SER A 191 14.43 -18.81 3.42
CA SER A 191 14.96 -17.84 2.45
C SER A 191 15.47 -16.57 3.11
N TRP A 192 14.81 -16.13 4.19
CA TRP A 192 15.23 -14.96 4.96
C TRP A 192 16.53 -15.17 5.76
N LYS A 193 16.86 -16.40 6.12
CA LYS A 193 18.15 -16.77 6.75
C LYS A 193 19.30 -16.81 5.75
N ASP A 194 19.02 -17.02 4.47
CA ASP A 194 20.01 -16.96 3.40
C ASP A 194 20.39 -15.48 3.15
N ALA A 195 21.64 -15.15 3.38
CA ALA A 195 22.13 -13.77 3.33
C ALA A 195 21.99 -13.12 1.95
N GLU A 196 22.15 -13.90 0.85
CA GLU A 196 22.04 -13.37 -0.50
C GLU A 196 20.57 -13.13 -0.88
N LYS A 197 19.70 -14.10 -0.57
CA LYS A 197 18.25 -13.94 -0.79
C LYS A 197 17.70 -12.79 0.02
N ARG A 198 18.05 -12.72 1.30
CA ARG A 198 17.64 -11.62 2.18
C ARG A 198 18.04 -10.27 1.62
N ARG A 199 19.32 -10.10 1.25
CA ARG A 199 19.82 -8.85 0.66
C ARG A 199 19.02 -8.45 -0.58
N LYS A 200 18.66 -9.41 -1.44
CA LYS A 200 17.90 -9.13 -2.65
C LYS A 200 16.45 -8.74 -2.34
N ILE A 201 15.82 -9.38 -1.36
CA ILE A 201 14.47 -9.03 -0.88
C ILE A 201 14.48 -7.66 -0.19
N ASP A 202 15.48 -7.36 0.64
CA ASP A 202 15.65 -6.05 1.28
C ASP A 202 15.83 -4.93 0.24
N ASN A 203 16.66 -5.16 -0.80
CA ASN A 203 16.85 -4.21 -1.89
C ASN A 203 15.55 -3.96 -2.66
N LEU A 204 14.77 -5.02 -2.93
CA LEU A 204 13.46 -4.89 -3.55
C LEU A 204 12.51 -4.04 -2.68
N ALA A 205 12.45 -4.31 -1.38
CA ALA A 205 11.64 -3.55 -0.44
C ALA A 205 12.05 -2.07 -0.40
N LEU A 206 13.36 -1.79 -0.39
CA LEU A 206 13.91 -0.43 -0.42
C LEU A 206 13.46 0.33 -1.67
N MET A 207 13.56 -0.31 -2.85
CA MET A 207 13.21 0.32 -4.12
C MET A 207 11.70 0.56 -4.25
N LEU A 208 10.87 -0.38 -3.80
CA LEU A 208 9.42 -0.22 -3.77
C LEU A 208 8.99 0.89 -2.80
N LYS A 209 9.58 0.96 -1.60
CA LYS A 209 9.37 2.08 -0.67
C LYS A 209 9.77 3.42 -1.28
N GLY A 210 10.94 3.47 -1.90
CA GLY A 210 11.41 4.69 -2.56
C GLY A 210 10.47 5.17 -3.68
N ALA A 211 9.86 4.25 -4.43
CA ALA A 211 8.86 4.58 -5.43
C ALA A 211 7.55 5.11 -4.81
N MET A 212 7.13 4.52 -3.69
CA MET A 212 5.96 5.01 -2.94
C MET A 212 6.19 6.42 -2.38
N GLU A 213 7.37 6.66 -1.79
CA GLU A 213 7.75 7.96 -1.24
C GLU A 213 7.81 9.07 -2.31
N ALA A 214 8.12 8.71 -3.56
CA ALA A 214 8.17 9.67 -4.66
C ALA A 214 6.80 10.08 -5.21
N LYS A 215 5.78 9.26 -5.01
CA LYS A 215 4.49 9.38 -5.72
C LYS A 215 3.75 10.70 -5.49
N ASP A 216 3.92 11.29 -4.29
CA ASP A 216 3.28 12.57 -3.89
C ASP A 216 4.27 13.72 -3.86
N ARG A 217 5.43 13.53 -4.47
CA ARG A 217 6.52 14.49 -4.39
C ARG A 217 7.03 14.86 -5.77
N VAL A 218 7.44 16.10 -5.87
CA VAL A 218 8.10 16.64 -7.04
C VAL A 218 9.45 17.20 -6.66
N GLY A 219 10.38 17.14 -7.60
CA GLY A 219 11.62 17.89 -7.52
C GLY A 219 11.40 19.32 -7.97
N LEU A 220 11.96 20.28 -7.25
CA LEU A 220 12.06 21.67 -7.67
C LEU A 220 13.52 22.06 -7.82
N MET A 221 13.85 22.58 -8.98
CA MET A 221 15.10 23.28 -9.25
C MET A 221 14.79 24.74 -9.52
N LEU A 222 15.62 25.64 -9.01
CA LEU A 222 15.51 27.07 -9.27
C LEU A 222 16.88 27.74 -9.12
N ASN A 223 17.00 28.91 -9.68
CA ASN A 223 18.15 29.79 -9.54
C ASN A 223 17.77 31.03 -8.71
N VAL A 224 18.68 31.50 -7.90
CA VAL A 224 18.47 32.67 -7.05
C VAL A 224 19.76 33.47 -6.89
N ARG A 225 19.67 34.79 -6.78
CA ARG A 225 20.82 35.61 -6.38
C ARG A 225 21.19 35.34 -4.92
N LYS A 226 22.46 35.46 -4.59
CA LYS A 226 22.94 35.26 -3.22
C LYS A 226 22.20 36.15 -2.21
N GLU A 227 21.91 37.40 -2.56
CA GLU A 227 21.18 38.36 -1.72
C GLU A 227 19.75 37.96 -1.40
N ASP A 228 19.08 37.20 -2.31
CA ASP A 228 17.69 36.75 -2.15
C ASP A 228 17.58 35.34 -1.56
N LEU A 229 18.69 34.63 -1.32
CA LEU A 229 18.70 33.22 -0.91
C LEU A 229 17.86 32.98 0.36
N GLU A 230 18.08 33.74 1.40
CA GLU A 230 17.37 33.56 2.69
C GLU A 230 15.85 33.76 2.52
N ARG A 231 15.45 34.70 1.65
CA ARG A 231 14.05 34.94 1.35
C ARG A 231 13.43 33.74 0.61
N VAL A 232 14.13 33.14 -0.34
CA VAL A 232 13.70 31.96 -1.06
C VAL A 232 13.63 30.74 -0.12
N LEU A 233 14.64 30.54 0.73
CA LEU A 233 14.66 29.46 1.72
C LEU A 233 13.50 29.55 2.71
N GLY A 234 13.10 30.78 3.08
CA GLY A 234 11.93 31.01 3.95
C GLY A 234 10.57 30.65 3.32
N VAL A 235 10.50 30.51 2.00
CA VAL A 235 9.29 30.10 1.26
C VAL A 235 9.21 28.59 1.11
N LEU A 236 10.35 27.88 1.06
CA LEU A 236 10.41 26.46 0.75
C LEU A 236 9.93 25.60 1.94
N PRO A 237 8.86 24.82 1.78
CA PRO A 237 8.46 23.79 2.74
C PRO A 237 9.33 22.54 2.52
N ALA A 238 10.65 22.67 2.66
CA ALA A 238 11.57 21.59 2.29
C ALA A 238 11.47 20.41 3.27
N LEU A 239 11.42 19.19 2.72
CA LEU A 239 11.48 17.94 3.48
C LEU A 239 12.75 17.82 4.34
N LYS A 240 13.84 18.38 3.84
CA LYS A 240 15.16 18.54 4.48
C LYS A 240 15.76 19.85 3.96
N ARG A 241 16.96 20.17 4.43
CA ARG A 241 17.71 21.30 3.89
C ARG A 241 17.90 21.13 2.38
N PRO A 242 17.52 22.12 1.56
CA PRO A 242 17.74 22.06 0.12
C PRO A 242 19.23 21.97 -0.21
N THR A 243 19.55 21.36 -1.35
CA THR A 243 20.91 21.38 -1.89
C THR A 243 21.13 22.74 -2.56
N ILE A 244 22.21 23.41 -2.19
CA ILE A 244 22.60 24.71 -2.74
C ILE A 244 23.94 24.52 -3.45
N SER A 245 24.01 24.94 -4.72
CA SER A 245 25.22 24.86 -5.55
C SER A 245 25.50 26.20 -6.19
N GLN A 246 26.81 26.54 -6.32
CA GLN A 246 27.24 27.75 -6.99
C GLN A 246 27.11 27.58 -8.52
N LEU A 247 26.62 28.61 -9.20
CA LEU A 247 26.58 28.65 -10.65
C LEU A 247 27.90 29.21 -11.23
N SER A 248 28.01 29.22 -12.57
CA SER A 248 29.15 29.84 -13.29
C SER A 248 29.29 31.32 -12.99
N ASP A 249 28.17 32.02 -12.81
CA ASP A 249 28.17 33.38 -12.27
C ASP A 249 28.21 33.28 -10.74
N PRO A 250 29.24 33.83 -10.08
CA PRO A 250 29.42 33.73 -8.64
C PRO A 250 28.32 34.41 -7.81
N GLU A 251 27.53 35.32 -8.40
CA GLU A 251 26.39 35.97 -7.74
C GLU A 251 25.13 35.14 -7.74
N TRP A 252 25.13 34.01 -8.46
CA TRP A 252 23.96 33.15 -8.58
C TRP A 252 24.18 31.78 -7.96
N LEU A 253 23.11 31.26 -7.35
CA LEU A 253 23.04 29.94 -6.74
C LEU A 253 21.91 29.13 -7.38
N ALA A 254 22.16 27.84 -7.56
CA ALA A 254 21.13 26.86 -7.84
C ALA A 254 20.63 26.24 -6.53
N VAL A 255 19.32 26.15 -6.37
CA VAL A 255 18.67 25.48 -5.25
C VAL A 255 17.89 24.29 -5.79
N ASN A 256 18.13 23.11 -5.21
CA ASN A 256 17.42 21.89 -5.57
C ASN A 256 16.79 21.27 -4.31
N THR A 257 15.52 20.94 -4.38
CA THR A 257 14.77 20.40 -3.26
C THR A 257 13.65 19.46 -3.71
N VAL A 258 13.08 18.75 -2.77
CA VAL A 258 11.89 17.90 -2.96
C VAL A 258 10.78 18.43 -2.06
N ILE A 259 9.60 18.63 -2.64
CA ILE A 259 8.40 19.07 -1.92
C ILE A 259 7.23 18.14 -2.20
N GLU A 260 6.16 18.27 -1.42
CA GLU A 260 4.89 17.64 -1.74
C GLU A 260 4.28 18.29 -2.99
N GLU A 261 3.83 17.47 -3.95
CA GLU A 261 3.23 17.93 -5.20
C GLU A 261 2.02 18.86 -4.94
N SER A 262 1.21 18.54 -3.93
CA SER A 262 0.05 19.33 -3.52
C SER A 262 0.39 20.78 -3.13
N LEU A 263 1.61 21.04 -2.70
CA LEU A 263 2.10 22.35 -2.30
C LEU A 263 2.69 23.16 -3.45
N ALA A 264 3.06 22.51 -4.56
CA ALA A 264 3.78 23.14 -5.69
C ALA A 264 3.00 24.37 -6.23
N TRP A 265 1.69 24.22 -6.40
CA TRP A 265 0.82 25.30 -6.88
C TRP A 265 0.87 26.58 -6.02
N GLN A 266 1.03 26.44 -4.71
CA GLN A 266 1.11 27.57 -3.78
C GLN A 266 2.54 28.12 -3.63
N VAL A 267 3.52 27.22 -3.70
CA VAL A 267 4.93 27.54 -3.46
C VAL A 267 5.57 28.25 -4.65
N ILE A 268 5.32 27.79 -5.87
CA ILE A 268 5.94 28.35 -7.08
C ILE A 268 5.67 29.87 -7.26
N PRO A 269 4.45 30.39 -7.13
CA PRO A 269 4.21 31.84 -7.19
C PRO A 269 4.99 32.62 -6.12
N ARG A 270 5.00 32.11 -4.89
CA ARG A 270 5.72 32.76 -3.77
C ARG A 270 7.23 32.77 -3.97
N LEU A 271 7.81 31.70 -4.57
CA LEU A 271 9.21 31.67 -4.96
C LEU A 271 9.52 32.73 -6.02
N LYS A 272 8.59 32.95 -6.97
CA LYS A 272 8.73 34.00 -7.99
C LYS A 272 8.71 35.40 -7.35
N GLU A 273 7.85 35.64 -6.37
CA GLU A 273 7.82 36.88 -5.58
C GLU A 273 9.08 37.08 -4.72
N ALA A 274 9.73 35.97 -4.34
CA ALA A 274 11.02 35.97 -3.64
C ALA A 274 12.23 36.14 -4.58
N ASN A 275 12.03 36.51 -5.85
CA ASN A 275 13.03 36.69 -6.91
C ASN A 275 13.68 35.40 -7.43
N ALA A 276 13.12 34.21 -7.14
CA ALA A 276 13.58 32.97 -7.77
C ALA A 276 13.33 33.01 -9.29
N GLN A 277 14.28 32.44 -10.05
CA GLN A 277 14.24 32.39 -11.51
C GLN A 277 14.51 30.95 -12.00
N GLY A 278 14.11 30.67 -13.24
CA GLY A 278 14.35 29.35 -13.82
C GLY A 278 13.76 28.21 -12.99
N ILE A 279 12.57 28.42 -12.42
CA ILE A 279 11.90 27.42 -11.56
C ILE A 279 11.44 26.28 -12.46
N VAL A 280 11.92 25.09 -12.20
CA VAL A 280 11.56 23.85 -12.90
C VAL A 280 10.99 22.86 -11.89
N GLU A 281 9.78 22.39 -12.15
CA GLU A 281 9.17 21.26 -11.47
C GLU A 281 9.36 20.00 -12.31
N TYR A 282 9.71 18.89 -11.67
CA TYR A 282 9.87 17.61 -12.39
C TYR A 282 9.41 16.43 -11.55
N PRO A 283 8.80 15.39 -12.17
CA PRO A 283 8.34 14.20 -11.48
C PRO A 283 9.52 13.38 -10.95
N LEU A 284 9.30 12.70 -9.83
CA LEU A 284 10.28 11.81 -9.22
C LEU A 284 9.87 10.36 -9.41
N ASN A 285 10.80 9.51 -9.79
CA ASN A 285 10.56 8.07 -9.86
C ASN A 285 10.73 7.42 -8.49
N LYS A 286 11.73 7.84 -7.72
CA LYS A 286 12.04 7.29 -6.41
C LYS A 286 12.67 8.35 -5.51
N VAL A 287 12.33 8.28 -4.22
CA VAL A 287 13.00 9.01 -3.15
C VAL A 287 13.42 8.00 -2.10
N VAL A 288 14.71 7.76 -1.95
CA VAL A 288 15.27 6.85 -0.95
C VAL A 288 15.83 7.71 0.18
N MET A 289 15.25 7.58 1.37
CA MET A 289 15.63 8.36 2.56
C MET A 289 16.55 7.56 3.49
#